data_206aee388e79f1bdb25317adf6c02c30
#
_entry.id   206aee388e79f1bdb25317adf6c02c30
#
_cell.length_a   1.000
_cell.length_b   1.000
_cell.length_c   1.000
_cell.angle_alpha   90.00
_cell.angle_beta   90.00
_cell.angle_gamma   90.00
#
_symmetry.space_group_name_H-M   'P 1'
#
loop_
_entity.id
_entity.type
_entity.pdbx_description
1 polymer ?
#
loop_
_entity_poly.entity_id
_entity_poly.type
_entity_poly.pdbx_seq_one_letter_code
_entity_poly.pdbx_strand_id
1 'polypeptide(L)'
;MPRRLISTDLDGTIVFNGTISLRDREAMARWRAAGNLLVINTGRSVSALEHVVVPMGLEFDNAILYTGAAIVDADIRVRYSTALPAGVVEDILDFVEGAPGVTVFTTGLDEDLLVYDTIGSGSELLTLFRPATRRELDGREVIGVPMRFTDPEMAARTETYLHRRWEGQAVGFRNQDFIDVVPASASKGAGLRQLVASLAEPPALETAGDAGEALTGEASEATVGGSVGPDVGAR
;
A
#
# COMPACT_ATOMS: atom_id res chain seq x y z
N MET A 1 -2.75 -26.67 19.47
CA MET A 1 -3.35 -25.32 19.58
C MET A 1 -3.86 -24.95 18.21
N PRO A 2 -4.93 -24.15 18.07
CA PRO A 2 -5.37 -23.71 16.75
C PRO A 2 -4.26 -22.91 16.06
N ARG A 3 -4.15 -23.05 14.75
CA ARG A 3 -3.19 -22.30 13.93
C ARG A 3 -3.56 -20.81 13.96
N ARG A 4 -2.60 -19.94 14.18
CA ARG A 4 -2.81 -18.48 14.24
C ARG A 4 -2.23 -17.81 12.99
N LEU A 5 -2.71 -16.61 12.66
CA LEU A 5 -2.22 -15.79 11.58
C LEU A 5 -1.79 -14.43 12.11
N ILE A 6 -0.60 -13.97 11.72
CA ILE A 6 -0.18 -12.59 11.87
C ILE A 6 -0.09 -11.96 10.48
N SER A 7 -0.67 -10.78 10.32
CA SER A 7 -0.54 -9.96 9.11
C SER A 7 0.23 -8.70 9.46
N THR A 8 1.35 -8.46 8.79
CA THR A 8 2.24 -7.32 9.08
C THR A 8 2.48 -6.49 7.82
N ASP A 9 2.54 -5.17 8.00
CA ASP A 9 3.09 -4.28 6.99
C ASP A 9 4.62 -4.38 6.95
N LEU A 10 5.24 -3.83 5.93
CA LEU A 10 6.67 -3.77 5.75
C LEU A 10 7.25 -2.42 6.18
N ASP A 11 6.99 -1.40 5.38
CA ASP A 11 7.65 -0.11 5.49
C ASP A 11 7.20 0.65 6.73
N GLY A 12 8.18 1.01 7.59
CA GLY A 12 7.90 1.65 8.87
C GLY A 12 7.31 0.73 9.95
N THR A 13 7.16 -0.58 9.67
CA THR A 13 6.66 -1.58 10.64
C THR A 13 7.72 -2.62 10.96
N ILE A 14 8.28 -3.31 9.97
CA ILE A 14 9.37 -4.28 10.15
C ILE A 14 10.58 -3.94 9.27
N VAL A 15 10.41 -3.11 8.25
CA VAL A 15 11.49 -2.59 7.40
C VAL A 15 11.79 -1.15 7.80
N PHE A 16 13.00 -0.92 8.29
CA PHE A 16 13.54 0.39 8.62
C PHE A 16 14.87 0.60 7.91
N ASN A 17 15.06 1.73 7.25
CA ASN A 17 16.28 2.04 6.48
C ASN A 17 16.67 0.90 5.50
N GLY A 18 15.68 0.31 4.83
CA GLY A 18 15.90 -0.75 3.85
C GLY A 18 16.34 -2.10 4.43
N THR A 19 16.19 -2.31 5.74
CA THR A 19 16.61 -3.56 6.41
C THR A 19 15.56 -4.06 7.40
N ILE A 20 15.58 -5.37 7.67
CA ILE A 20 14.79 -6.01 8.74
C ILE A 20 15.76 -6.42 9.85
N SER A 21 15.46 -6.05 11.09
CA SER A 21 16.33 -6.39 12.21
C SER A 21 16.45 -7.91 12.39
N LEU A 22 17.61 -8.38 12.87
CA LEU A 22 17.81 -9.79 13.19
C LEU A 22 16.76 -10.29 14.20
N ARG A 23 16.45 -9.46 15.20
CA ARG A 23 15.44 -9.78 16.22
C ARG A 23 14.06 -10.03 15.61
N ASP A 24 13.63 -9.20 14.65
CA ASP A 24 12.33 -9.34 14.00
C ASP A 24 12.30 -10.57 13.09
N ARG A 25 13.38 -10.82 12.32
CA ARG A 25 13.50 -12.03 11.50
C ARG A 25 13.43 -13.30 12.34
N GLU A 26 14.15 -13.36 13.46
CA GLU A 26 14.11 -14.49 14.38
C GLU A 26 12.75 -14.66 15.05
N ALA A 27 12.06 -13.57 15.40
CA ALA A 27 10.72 -13.63 15.99
C ALA A 27 9.71 -14.21 14.98
N MET A 28 9.75 -13.76 13.73
CA MET A 28 8.90 -14.26 12.64
C MET A 28 9.21 -15.72 12.29
N ALA A 29 10.50 -16.10 12.27
CA ALA A 29 10.90 -17.50 12.07
C ALA A 29 10.37 -18.42 13.20
N ARG A 30 10.47 -18.00 14.45
CA ARG A 30 9.88 -18.75 15.59
C ARG A 30 8.36 -18.85 15.49
N TRP A 31 7.68 -17.78 15.05
CA TRP A 31 6.23 -17.77 14.83
C TRP A 31 5.82 -18.85 13.82
N ARG A 32 6.50 -18.89 12.67
CA ARG A 32 6.24 -19.90 11.63
C ARG A 32 6.60 -21.31 12.08
N ALA A 33 7.74 -21.48 12.76
CA ALA A 33 8.17 -22.78 13.30
C ALA A 33 7.18 -23.35 14.34
N ALA A 34 6.38 -22.52 15.00
CA ALA A 34 5.28 -22.93 15.86
C ALA A 34 4.02 -23.36 15.09
N GLY A 35 4.07 -23.44 13.75
CA GLY A 35 2.97 -23.84 12.88
C GLY A 35 1.97 -22.73 12.53
N ASN A 36 2.29 -21.47 12.88
CA ASN A 36 1.46 -20.32 12.59
C ASN A 36 1.76 -19.73 11.21
N LEU A 37 0.83 -18.91 10.69
CA LEU A 37 0.97 -18.21 9.41
C LEU A 37 1.55 -16.82 9.60
N LEU A 38 2.52 -16.46 8.74
CA LEU A 38 3.03 -15.11 8.57
C LEU A 38 2.59 -14.57 7.21
N VAL A 39 1.84 -13.47 7.22
CA VAL A 39 1.34 -12.80 6.03
C VAL A 39 1.94 -11.40 5.96
N ILE A 40 2.60 -11.10 4.84
CA ILE A 40 3.02 -9.74 4.50
C ILE A 40 1.82 -9.02 3.90
N ASN A 41 1.59 -7.75 4.26
CA ASN A 41 0.44 -6.97 3.79
C ASN A 41 0.87 -5.54 3.46
N THR A 42 1.25 -5.30 2.21
CA THR A 42 1.97 -4.10 1.78
C THR A 42 1.38 -3.46 0.52
N GLY A 43 1.71 -2.19 0.28
CA GLY A 43 1.46 -1.53 -1.00
C GLY A 43 2.43 -1.93 -2.12
N ARG A 44 3.52 -2.63 -1.80
CA ARG A 44 4.54 -3.01 -2.77
C ARG A 44 4.00 -3.96 -3.83
N SER A 45 4.63 -3.94 -5.02
CA SER A 45 4.37 -4.84 -6.15
C SER A 45 4.98 -6.23 -5.96
N VAL A 46 4.64 -7.17 -6.85
CA VAL A 46 5.30 -8.49 -6.96
C VAL A 46 6.78 -8.30 -7.20
N SER A 47 7.16 -7.46 -8.16
CA SER A 47 8.56 -7.16 -8.48
C SER A 47 9.33 -6.62 -7.27
N ALA A 48 8.73 -5.68 -6.53
CA ALA A 48 9.35 -5.13 -5.31
C ALA A 48 9.45 -6.17 -4.19
N LEU A 49 8.48 -7.09 -4.06
CA LEU A 49 8.58 -8.21 -3.12
C LEU A 49 9.78 -9.10 -3.46
N GLU A 50 9.89 -9.49 -4.73
CA GLU A 50 10.89 -10.43 -5.23
C GLU A 50 12.31 -9.87 -5.17
N HIS A 51 12.49 -8.63 -5.66
CA HIS A 51 13.82 -8.03 -5.80
C HIS A 51 14.31 -7.26 -4.58
N VAL A 52 13.40 -6.86 -3.67
CA VAL A 52 13.78 -6.06 -2.50
C VAL A 52 13.55 -6.82 -1.19
N VAL A 53 12.37 -7.43 -1.01
CA VAL A 53 11.98 -8.01 0.28
C VAL A 53 12.56 -9.40 0.49
N VAL A 54 12.49 -10.27 -0.52
CA VAL A 54 13.06 -11.62 -0.44
C VAL A 54 14.56 -11.60 -0.14
N PRO A 55 15.40 -10.75 -0.78
CA PRO A 55 16.81 -10.63 -0.45
C PRO A 55 17.12 -10.17 0.99
N MET A 56 16.16 -9.57 1.69
CA MET A 56 16.32 -9.25 3.12
C MET A 56 16.26 -10.47 4.03
N GLY A 57 16.01 -11.67 3.47
CA GLY A 57 15.94 -12.93 4.21
C GLY A 57 14.65 -13.09 5.02
N LEU A 58 13.56 -12.45 4.59
CA LEU A 58 12.24 -12.61 5.17
C LEU A 58 11.53 -13.80 4.51
N GLU A 59 11.22 -14.81 5.32
CA GLU A 59 10.32 -15.90 4.90
C GLU A 59 8.90 -15.60 5.34
N PHE A 60 7.93 -15.87 4.46
CA PHE A 60 6.50 -15.68 4.71
C PHE A 60 5.69 -16.84 4.11
N ASP A 61 4.41 -16.94 4.46
CA ASP A 61 3.51 -17.98 3.92
C ASP A 61 2.65 -17.43 2.78
N ASN A 62 2.22 -16.17 2.90
CA ASN A 62 1.52 -15.43 1.85
C ASN A 62 1.91 -13.95 1.89
N ALA A 63 1.78 -13.26 0.77
CA ALA A 63 1.86 -11.80 0.73
C ALA A 63 0.63 -11.21 0.04
N ILE A 64 0.08 -10.18 0.65
CA ILE A 64 -0.97 -9.32 0.13
C ILE A 64 -0.29 -8.07 -0.38
N LEU A 65 -0.41 -7.81 -1.68
CA LEU A 65 0.35 -6.82 -2.43
C LEU A 65 -0.58 -5.77 -3.04
N TYR A 66 -0.03 -4.67 -3.53
CA TYR A 66 -0.78 -3.57 -4.16
C TYR A 66 -1.95 -3.11 -3.28
N THR A 67 -1.70 -2.95 -1.96
CA THR A 67 -2.74 -2.54 -1.00
C THR A 67 -3.97 -3.47 -1.01
N GLY A 68 -3.78 -4.77 -1.30
CA GLY A 68 -4.85 -5.78 -1.29
C GLY A 68 -5.34 -6.21 -2.67
N ALA A 69 -4.80 -5.66 -3.76
CA ALA A 69 -5.24 -6.00 -5.12
C ALA A 69 -4.65 -7.33 -5.64
N ALA A 70 -3.59 -7.86 -5.01
CA ALA A 70 -3.07 -9.18 -5.35
C ALA A 70 -2.65 -9.97 -4.11
N ILE A 71 -2.70 -11.28 -4.20
CA ILE A 71 -2.25 -12.22 -3.17
C ILE A 71 -1.33 -13.25 -3.83
N VAL A 72 -0.15 -13.45 -3.24
CA VAL A 72 0.79 -14.49 -3.66
C VAL A 72 1.06 -15.47 -2.51
N ASP A 73 1.47 -16.69 -2.85
CA ASP A 73 1.95 -17.67 -1.87
C ASP A 73 3.45 -17.50 -1.56
N ALA A 74 4.01 -18.41 -0.76
CA ALA A 74 5.42 -18.40 -0.38
C ALA A 74 6.40 -18.54 -1.55
N ASP A 75 5.95 -19.12 -2.68
CA ASP A 75 6.73 -19.26 -3.92
C ASP A 75 6.48 -18.10 -4.90
N ILE A 76 5.82 -17.03 -4.44
CA ILE A 76 5.44 -15.84 -5.21
C ILE A 76 4.49 -16.17 -6.39
N ARG A 77 3.76 -17.28 -6.31
CA ARG A 77 2.73 -17.59 -7.30
C ARG A 77 1.46 -16.83 -6.98
N VAL A 78 0.93 -16.12 -7.97
CA VAL A 78 -0.32 -15.36 -7.83
C VAL A 78 -1.49 -16.32 -7.56
N ARG A 79 -2.21 -16.09 -6.46
CA ARG A 79 -3.39 -16.82 -6.02
C ARG A 79 -4.67 -16.04 -6.22
N TYR A 80 -4.57 -14.73 -6.23
CA TYR A 80 -5.66 -13.81 -6.47
C TYR A 80 -5.10 -12.51 -7.03
N SER A 81 -5.82 -11.89 -7.97
CA SER A 81 -5.57 -10.52 -8.41
C SER A 81 -6.86 -9.85 -8.85
N THR A 82 -6.87 -8.52 -8.79
CA THR A 82 -7.89 -7.67 -9.40
C THR A 82 -7.20 -6.49 -10.04
N ALA A 83 -7.50 -6.26 -11.31
CA ALA A 83 -6.90 -5.19 -12.09
C ALA A 83 -7.73 -3.91 -12.02
N LEU A 84 -7.09 -2.78 -12.30
CA LEU A 84 -7.78 -1.51 -12.54
C LEU A 84 -8.69 -1.63 -13.78
N PRO A 85 -9.83 -0.92 -13.78
CA PRO A 85 -10.66 -0.84 -14.97
C PRO A 85 -9.90 -0.29 -16.18
N ALA A 86 -10.25 -0.76 -17.37
CA ALA A 86 -9.71 -0.22 -18.60
C ALA A 86 -9.97 1.30 -18.70
N GLY A 87 -8.98 2.05 -19.16
CA GLY A 87 -9.04 3.49 -19.32
C GLY A 87 -8.57 4.31 -18.11
N VAL A 88 -8.39 3.70 -16.93
CA VAL A 88 -7.88 4.44 -15.73
C VAL A 88 -6.49 5.01 -15.98
N VAL A 89 -5.60 4.21 -16.55
CA VAL A 89 -4.20 4.61 -16.79
C VAL A 89 -4.16 5.75 -17.82
N GLU A 90 -4.89 5.61 -18.92
CA GLU A 90 -4.97 6.60 -19.98
C GLU A 90 -5.54 7.93 -19.45
N ASP A 91 -6.64 7.88 -18.69
CA ASP A 91 -7.24 9.06 -18.06
C ASP A 91 -6.27 9.77 -17.10
N ILE A 92 -5.49 8.99 -16.31
CA ILE A 92 -4.45 9.54 -15.42
C ILE A 92 -3.38 10.25 -16.24
N LEU A 93 -2.86 9.59 -17.28
CA LEU A 93 -1.78 10.13 -18.11
C LEU A 93 -2.24 11.40 -18.85
N ASP A 94 -3.49 11.43 -19.34
CA ASP A 94 -4.06 12.62 -19.98
C ASP A 94 -4.26 13.76 -18.96
N PHE A 95 -4.68 13.45 -17.73
CA PHE A 95 -4.86 14.45 -16.68
C PHE A 95 -3.55 15.11 -16.24
N VAL A 96 -2.45 14.35 -16.19
CA VAL A 96 -1.14 14.86 -15.76
C VAL A 96 -0.26 15.31 -16.93
N GLU A 97 -0.74 15.23 -18.18
CA GLU A 97 0.04 15.60 -19.35
C GLU A 97 0.51 17.06 -19.27
N GLY A 98 1.83 17.27 -19.47
CA GLY A 98 2.47 18.59 -19.35
C GLY A 98 2.62 19.13 -17.94
N ALA A 99 2.13 18.44 -16.89
CA ALA A 99 2.32 18.86 -15.51
C ALA A 99 3.78 18.65 -15.07
N PRO A 100 4.45 19.68 -14.51
CA PRO A 100 5.79 19.51 -13.93
C PRO A 100 5.70 18.77 -12.58
N GLY A 101 6.79 18.10 -12.21
CA GLY A 101 6.92 17.51 -10.89
C GLY A 101 6.04 16.29 -10.65
N VAL A 102 5.74 15.52 -11.70
CA VAL A 102 4.94 14.29 -11.64
C VAL A 102 5.71 13.13 -12.23
N THR A 103 5.68 12.00 -11.56
CA THR A 103 6.12 10.71 -12.11
C THR A 103 4.97 9.72 -11.98
N VAL A 104 4.65 8.99 -13.05
CA VAL A 104 3.61 7.95 -13.07
C VAL A 104 4.25 6.60 -13.40
N PHE A 105 3.96 5.63 -12.56
CA PHE A 105 4.31 4.24 -12.76
C PHE A 105 3.06 3.41 -13.01
N THR A 106 3.21 2.28 -13.67
CA THR A 106 2.20 1.22 -13.69
C THR A 106 2.81 -0.06 -13.17
N THR A 107 2.07 -0.77 -12.35
CA THR A 107 2.51 -2.04 -11.78
C THR A 107 1.61 -3.16 -12.26
N GLY A 108 2.21 -4.16 -12.85
CA GLY A 108 1.58 -5.40 -13.30
C GLY A 108 1.94 -6.58 -12.42
N LEU A 109 1.47 -7.77 -12.78
CA LEU A 109 1.87 -9.01 -12.10
C LEU A 109 3.24 -9.52 -12.60
N ASP A 110 3.68 -9.07 -13.77
CA ASP A 110 4.89 -9.49 -14.47
C ASP A 110 6.02 -8.46 -14.34
N GLU A 111 5.71 -7.16 -14.49
CA GLU A 111 6.70 -6.10 -14.44
C GLU A 111 6.10 -4.76 -13.97
N ASP A 112 6.99 -3.90 -13.51
CA ASP A 112 6.69 -2.53 -13.13
C ASP A 112 7.28 -1.57 -14.16
N LEU A 113 6.49 -0.59 -14.62
CA LEU A 113 6.84 0.32 -15.72
C LEU A 113 6.83 1.78 -15.27
N LEU A 114 7.79 2.56 -15.75
CA LEU A 114 7.82 4.02 -15.67
C LEU A 114 7.22 4.57 -16.96
N VAL A 115 6.06 5.19 -16.90
CA VAL A 115 5.29 5.62 -18.09
C VAL A 115 5.22 7.12 -18.31
N TYR A 116 5.50 7.91 -17.29
CA TYR A 116 5.58 9.37 -17.37
C TYR A 116 6.51 9.91 -16.28
N ASP A 117 7.41 10.81 -16.62
CA ASP A 117 8.33 11.41 -15.64
C ASP A 117 8.73 12.84 -16.03
N THR A 118 8.43 13.78 -15.15
CA THR A 118 8.86 15.18 -15.24
C THR A 118 9.67 15.61 -14.01
N ILE A 119 9.92 14.69 -13.07
CA ILE A 119 10.76 14.95 -11.89
C ILE A 119 12.23 14.76 -12.25
N GLY A 120 12.57 13.75 -13.04
CA GLY A 120 13.93 13.48 -13.52
C GLY A 120 14.92 13.11 -12.41
N SER A 121 14.45 12.80 -11.21
CA SER A 121 15.32 12.45 -10.09
C SER A 121 15.57 10.95 -10.02
N GLY A 122 16.84 10.54 -10.08
CA GLY A 122 17.27 9.17 -9.83
C GLY A 122 17.07 8.76 -8.36
N SER A 123 15.86 8.28 -8.03
CA SER A 123 15.65 7.52 -6.79
C SER A 123 16.06 6.07 -7.05
N GLU A 124 16.69 5.41 -6.08
CA GLU A 124 17.03 3.97 -6.21
C GLU A 124 15.79 3.11 -6.49
N LEU A 125 14.61 3.51 -5.99
CA LEU A 125 13.33 2.87 -6.31
C LEU A 125 12.99 2.93 -7.80
N LEU A 126 13.42 3.97 -8.52
CA LEU A 126 13.16 4.12 -9.95
C LEU A 126 13.94 3.13 -10.81
N THR A 127 15.02 2.55 -10.27
CA THR A 127 15.82 1.55 -11.01
C THR A 127 15.09 0.22 -11.19
N LEU A 128 14.03 -0.03 -10.40
CA LEU A 128 13.18 -1.22 -10.52
C LEU A 128 12.14 -1.09 -11.64
N PHE A 129 11.87 0.13 -12.10
CA PHE A 129 10.86 0.39 -13.11
C PHE A 129 11.50 0.54 -14.49
N ARG A 130 11.11 -0.28 -15.44
CA ARG A 130 11.54 -0.15 -16.82
C ARG A 130 10.81 1.03 -17.49
N PRO A 131 11.50 1.97 -18.15
CA PRO A 131 10.84 2.99 -18.95
C PRO A 131 9.99 2.35 -20.06
N ALA A 132 8.77 2.84 -20.23
CA ALA A 132 7.84 2.37 -21.23
C ALA A 132 7.01 3.51 -21.82
N THR A 133 6.54 3.31 -23.03
CA THR A 133 5.63 4.23 -23.71
C THR A 133 4.17 3.86 -23.39
N ARG A 134 3.23 4.83 -23.57
CA ARG A 134 1.78 4.54 -23.46
C ARG A 134 1.35 3.35 -24.32
N ARG A 135 1.91 3.21 -25.54
CA ARG A 135 1.57 2.12 -26.45
C ARG A 135 1.94 0.73 -25.93
N GLU A 136 2.94 0.63 -25.08
CA GLU A 136 3.34 -0.64 -24.47
C GLU A 136 2.36 -1.08 -23.37
N LEU A 137 1.44 -0.21 -22.95
CA LEU A 137 0.38 -0.52 -21.99
C LEU A 137 -0.84 -1.19 -22.67
N ASP A 138 -0.94 -1.13 -24.00
CA ASP A 138 -2.07 -1.69 -24.73
C ASP A 138 -2.24 -3.19 -24.45
N GLY A 139 -3.41 -3.55 -23.91
CA GLY A 139 -3.75 -4.94 -23.56
C GLY A 139 -3.10 -5.49 -22.30
N ARG A 140 -2.36 -4.67 -21.52
CA ARG A 140 -1.82 -5.11 -20.24
C ARG A 140 -2.83 -4.97 -19.12
N GLU A 141 -2.81 -5.93 -18.21
CA GLU A 141 -3.50 -5.80 -16.92
C GLU A 141 -2.66 -4.96 -15.97
N VAL A 142 -3.16 -3.79 -15.59
CA VAL A 142 -2.53 -2.93 -14.59
C VAL A 142 -3.22 -3.13 -13.26
N ILE A 143 -2.45 -3.49 -12.24
CA ILE A 143 -2.93 -3.76 -10.89
C ILE A 143 -2.93 -2.49 -10.06
N GLY A 144 -1.94 -1.63 -10.25
CA GLY A 144 -1.82 -0.37 -9.54
C GLY A 144 -1.11 0.70 -10.36
N VAL A 145 -1.35 1.96 -10.00
CA VAL A 145 -0.68 3.13 -10.58
C VAL A 145 -0.11 3.97 -9.44
N PRO A 146 1.13 3.69 -9.01
CA PRO A 146 1.85 4.60 -8.12
C PRO A 146 2.19 5.89 -8.87
N MET A 147 1.93 7.03 -8.23
CA MET A 147 2.30 8.35 -8.76
C MET A 147 3.06 9.12 -7.70
N ARG A 148 4.14 9.79 -8.11
CA ARG A 148 4.91 10.67 -7.24
C ARG A 148 4.70 12.12 -7.63
N PHE A 149 4.62 13.01 -6.66
CA PHE A 149 4.39 14.43 -6.84
C PHE A 149 5.40 15.25 -6.03
N THR A 150 5.98 16.28 -6.65
CA THR A 150 6.76 17.30 -5.93
C THR A 150 5.89 18.48 -5.49
N ASP A 151 4.72 18.64 -6.10
CA ASP A 151 3.73 19.68 -5.78
C ASP A 151 2.51 19.08 -5.06
N PRO A 152 2.29 19.43 -3.77
CA PRO A 152 1.14 18.97 -3.01
C PRO A 152 -0.22 19.41 -3.59
N GLU A 153 -0.30 20.54 -4.30
CA GLU A 153 -1.53 21.03 -4.93
C GLU A 153 -1.90 20.15 -6.13
N MET A 154 -0.90 19.79 -6.95
CA MET A 154 -1.13 18.86 -8.06
C MET A 154 -1.56 17.49 -7.56
N ALA A 155 -0.95 16.98 -6.47
CA ALA A 155 -1.39 15.76 -5.83
C ALA A 155 -2.86 15.83 -5.39
N ALA A 156 -3.28 16.89 -4.69
CA ALA A 156 -4.66 17.08 -4.23
C ALA A 156 -5.66 17.20 -5.40
N ARG A 157 -5.26 17.86 -6.49
CA ARG A 157 -6.07 17.93 -7.72
C ARG A 157 -6.25 16.57 -8.36
N THR A 158 -5.19 15.76 -8.39
CA THR A 158 -5.22 14.39 -8.93
C THR A 158 -6.12 13.49 -8.09
N GLU A 159 -6.03 13.55 -6.75
CA GLU A 159 -6.95 12.82 -5.85
C GLU A 159 -8.41 13.19 -6.12
N THR A 160 -8.69 14.50 -6.21
CA THR A 160 -10.05 15.00 -6.50
C THR A 160 -10.56 14.52 -7.86
N TYR A 161 -9.69 14.54 -8.88
CA TYR A 161 -10.01 14.05 -10.22
C TYR A 161 -10.36 12.57 -10.20
N LEU A 162 -9.50 11.75 -9.62
CA LEU A 162 -9.71 10.30 -9.51
C LEU A 162 -11.00 9.96 -8.77
N HIS A 163 -11.23 10.61 -7.63
CA HIS A 163 -12.44 10.38 -6.85
C HIS A 163 -13.73 10.68 -7.65
N ARG A 164 -13.74 11.75 -8.44
CA ARG A 164 -14.92 12.12 -9.26
C ARG A 164 -15.09 11.25 -10.48
N ARG A 165 -13.98 10.94 -11.15
CA ARG A 165 -14.00 10.27 -12.46
C ARG A 165 -14.18 8.77 -12.36
N TRP A 166 -13.62 8.17 -11.29
CA TRP A 166 -13.55 6.74 -11.08
C TRP A 166 -14.18 6.29 -9.76
N GLU A 167 -15.17 7.05 -9.26
CA GLU A 167 -15.90 6.73 -8.04
C GLU A 167 -16.42 5.28 -8.06
N GLY A 168 -16.13 4.54 -6.98
CA GLY A 168 -16.51 3.14 -6.83
C GLY A 168 -15.77 2.13 -7.73
N GLN A 169 -14.86 2.59 -8.61
CA GLN A 169 -14.11 1.73 -9.53
C GLN A 169 -12.61 1.72 -9.23
N ALA A 170 -12.02 2.88 -8.94
CA ALA A 170 -10.64 3.02 -8.52
C ALA A 170 -10.55 3.98 -7.34
N VAL A 171 -9.52 3.82 -6.51
CA VAL A 171 -9.25 4.66 -5.34
C VAL A 171 -7.77 4.99 -5.24
N GLY A 172 -7.44 6.24 -4.92
CA GLY A 172 -6.08 6.68 -4.63
C GLY A 172 -5.85 6.72 -3.12
N PHE A 173 -4.78 6.08 -2.66
CA PHE A 173 -4.28 6.17 -1.28
C PHE A 173 -3.06 7.07 -1.24
N ARG A 174 -3.16 8.20 -0.54
CA ARG A 174 -2.04 9.11 -0.37
C ARG A 174 -1.07 8.63 0.71
N ASN A 175 0.21 8.62 0.37
CA ASN A 175 1.30 8.31 1.29
C ASN A 175 2.48 9.27 1.01
N GLN A 176 2.64 10.30 1.86
CA GLN A 176 3.64 11.36 1.69
C GLN A 176 3.51 12.07 0.33
N ASP A 177 4.53 11.95 -0.53
CA ASP A 177 4.60 12.48 -1.89
C ASP A 177 4.06 11.50 -2.96
N PHE A 178 3.52 10.35 -2.55
CA PHE A 178 2.91 9.36 -3.43
C PHE A 178 1.38 9.32 -3.33
N ILE A 179 0.76 8.93 -4.43
CA ILE A 179 -0.62 8.46 -4.51
C ILE A 179 -0.59 7.08 -5.17
N ASP A 180 -1.05 6.05 -4.47
CA ASP A 180 -1.17 4.70 -4.99
C ASP A 180 -2.61 4.46 -5.45
N VAL A 181 -2.85 4.39 -6.75
CA VAL A 181 -4.17 4.10 -7.32
C VAL A 181 -4.33 2.61 -7.51
N VAL A 182 -5.40 2.07 -6.93
CA VAL A 182 -5.75 0.64 -6.99
C VAL A 182 -7.25 0.47 -7.26
N PRO A 183 -7.73 -0.75 -7.62
CA PRO A 183 -9.16 -1.03 -7.72
C PRO A 183 -9.90 -0.67 -6.43
N ALA A 184 -11.09 -0.08 -6.51
CA ALA A 184 -11.87 0.34 -5.34
C ALA A 184 -12.23 -0.81 -4.39
N SER A 185 -12.25 -2.04 -4.89
CA SER A 185 -12.42 -3.26 -4.08
C SER A 185 -11.19 -3.64 -3.24
N ALA A 186 -10.02 -3.09 -3.58
CA ALA A 186 -8.75 -3.41 -2.92
C ALA A 186 -8.55 -2.59 -1.65
N SER A 187 -8.16 -3.27 -0.60
CA SER A 187 -7.60 -2.69 0.61
C SER A 187 -6.82 -3.77 1.36
N LYS A 188 -5.88 -3.40 2.22
CA LYS A 188 -5.16 -4.36 3.08
C LYS A 188 -6.11 -5.30 3.83
N GLY A 189 -7.23 -4.76 4.33
CA GLY A 189 -8.27 -5.53 5.03
C GLY A 189 -9.09 -6.43 4.09
N ALA A 190 -9.41 -5.97 2.88
CA ALA A 190 -10.11 -6.79 1.89
C ALA A 190 -9.25 -7.96 1.43
N GLY A 191 -7.96 -7.72 1.13
CA GLY A 191 -7.00 -8.76 0.79
C GLY A 191 -6.85 -9.80 1.90
N LEU A 192 -6.79 -9.36 3.16
CA LEU A 192 -6.71 -10.29 4.29
C LEU A 192 -7.98 -11.16 4.41
N ARG A 193 -9.17 -10.57 4.28
CA ARG A 193 -10.42 -11.35 4.28
C ARG A 193 -10.46 -12.36 3.13
N GLN A 194 -10.04 -11.95 1.92
CA GLN A 194 -9.96 -12.83 0.75
C GLN A 194 -8.99 -13.99 0.98
N LEU A 195 -7.80 -13.71 1.54
CA LEU A 195 -6.83 -14.75 1.87
C LEU A 195 -7.41 -15.74 2.88
N VAL A 196 -7.94 -15.25 4.01
CA VAL A 196 -8.51 -16.12 5.06
C VAL A 196 -9.65 -17.00 4.53
N ALA A 197 -10.51 -16.44 3.69
CA ALA A 197 -11.59 -17.20 3.06
C ALA A 197 -11.09 -18.30 2.08
N SER A 198 -9.89 -18.17 1.54
CA SER A 198 -9.27 -19.13 0.61
C SER A 198 -8.52 -20.27 1.32
N LEU A 199 -8.24 -20.14 2.62
CA LEU A 199 -7.55 -21.16 3.38
C LEU A 199 -8.47 -22.34 3.68
N ALA A 200 -7.99 -23.57 3.45
CA ALA A 200 -8.77 -24.80 3.69
C ALA A 200 -9.15 -25.00 5.17
N GLU A 201 -8.27 -24.53 6.06
CA GLU A 201 -8.50 -24.45 7.50
C GLU A 201 -8.25 -23.01 7.94
N PRO A 202 -9.29 -22.18 8.08
CA PRO A 202 -9.11 -20.81 8.50
C PRO A 202 -8.44 -20.78 9.88
N PRO A 203 -7.41 -19.94 10.06
CA PRO A 203 -6.75 -19.78 11.35
C PRO A 203 -7.73 -19.20 12.36
N ALA A 204 -7.52 -19.49 13.65
CA ALA A 204 -8.17 -18.73 14.68
C ALA A 204 -7.68 -17.27 14.58
N LEU A 205 -8.56 -16.38 14.21
CA LEU A 205 -8.31 -14.94 14.24
C LEU A 205 -8.41 -14.50 15.71
N GLU A 206 -7.28 -14.30 16.36
CA GLU A 206 -7.27 -13.41 17.50
C GLU A 206 -7.39 -12.00 16.92
N THR A 207 -8.60 -11.47 16.92
CA THR A 207 -8.78 -10.05 16.69
C THR A 207 -8.12 -9.34 17.86
N ALA A 208 -7.25 -8.37 17.58
CA ALA A 208 -6.86 -7.37 18.57
C ALA A 208 -8.08 -6.51 19.00
N GLY A 209 -9.28 -7.03 18.85
CA GLY A 209 -10.56 -6.36 19.01
C GLY A 209 -10.91 -6.00 20.43
N ASP A 210 -10.36 -6.70 21.42
CA ASP A 210 -10.56 -6.31 22.81
C ASP A 210 -9.78 -5.05 23.20
N ALA A 211 -8.77 -4.65 22.40
CA ALA A 211 -8.12 -3.34 22.56
C ALA A 211 -8.84 -2.21 21.80
N GLY A 212 -9.70 -2.53 20.84
CA GLY A 212 -10.45 -1.57 20.02
C GLY A 212 -11.75 -1.07 20.67
N GLU A 213 -12.41 -1.86 21.51
CA GLU A 213 -13.59 -1.40 22.26
C GLU A 213 -13.25 -0.37 23.35
N ALA A 214 -12.00 -0.35 23.82
CA ALA A 214 -11.55 0.68 24.77
C ALA A 214 -11.34 2.07 24.13
N LEU A 215 -11.34 2.20 22.79
CA LEU A 215 -11.13 3.47 22.08
C LEU A 215 -12.41 4.07 21.49
N THR A 216 -13.57 3.42 21.61
CA THR A 216 -14.88 4.00 21.23
C THR A 216 -15.65 4.56 22.41
N GLY A 217 -15.05 4.59 23.61
CA GLY A 217 -15.59 5.24 24.78
C GLY A 217 -15.48 6.76 24.66
N GLU A 218 -16.62 7.37 24.38
CA GLU A 218 -16.98 8.76 24.66
C GLU A 218 -16.02 9.86 24.20
N ALA A 219 -16.29 10.39 23.01
CA ALA A 219 -16.05 11.81 22.75
C ALA A 219 -16.97 12.63 23.70
N SER A 220 -16.53 12.80 24.93
CA SER A 220 -17.12 13.77 25.88
C SER A 220 -16.86 15.17 25.34
N GLU A 221 -17.91 15.87 25.03
CA GLU A 221 -17.94 17.31 24.79
C GLU A 221 -17.14 18.06 25.86
N ALA A 222 -15.94 18.48 25.56
CA ALA A 222 -15.23 19.47 26.35
C ALA A 222 -15.76 20.85 25.95
N THR A 223 -16.74 21.29 26.68
CA THR A 223 -17.23 22.67 26.70
C THR A 223 -16.04 23.62 26.93
N VAL A 224 -15.80 24.48 25.96
CA VAL A 224 -14.86 25.60 26.07
C VAL A 224 -15.47 26.62 27.01
N GLY A 225 -15.08 26.57 28.29
CA GLY A 225 -15.33 27.60 29.26
C GLY A 225 -14.24 28.66 29.18
N GLY A 226 -14.55 29.79 28.56
CA GLY A 226 -13.68 30.96 28.59
C GLY A 226 -13.54 31.52 30.00
N SER A 227 -12.33 31.92 30.38
CA SER A 227 -12.12 32.98 31.35
C SER A 227 -10.98 33.89 30.88
N VAL A 228 -11.40 35.05 30.49
CA VAL A 228 -10.57 36.27 30.33
C VAL A 228 -10.21 36.76 31.71
N GLY A 229 -8.97 37.16 31.90
CA GLY A 229 -8.57 37.95 33.08
C GLY A 229 -7.12 38.35 32.98
N PRO A 230 -6.75 39.56 33.45
CA PRO A 230 -5.94 40.51 32.68
C PRO A 230 -4.53 40.71 33.22
N ASP A 231 -3.69 41.26 32.30
CA ASP A 231 -2.81 42.43 32.53
C ASP A 231 -1.65 42.35 33.55
N VAL A 232 -0.64 43.11 33.20
CA VAL A 232 0.51 43.72 33.90
C VAL A 232 1.86 43.10 33.52
N GLY A 233 2.62 43.77 32.62
CA GLY A 233 3.46 44.89 33.01
C GLY A 233 4.91 44.61 32.81
N ALA A 234 5.50 45.35 31.88
CA ALA A 234 6.79 46.05 31.89
C ALA A 234 8.07 45.37 32.48
N ARG A 235 9.00 45.07 31.66
CA ARG A 235 10.27 45.81 31.48
C ARG A 235 11.11 45.23 30.35
#